data_2ee1eb972e35a19adb2728e446af7ae8
#
_entry.id   2ee1eb972e35a19adb2728e446af7ae8
#
_cell.length_a   1.000
_cell.length_b   1.000
_cell.length_c   1.000
_cell.angle_alpha   90.00
_cell.angle_beta   90.00
_cell.angle_gamma   90.00
#
_symmetry.space_group_name_H-M   'P 1'
#
loop_
_entity.id
_entity.type
_entity.pdbx_description
1 polymer ?
#
loop_
_entity_poly.entity_id
_entity_poly.type
_entity_poly.pdbx_seq_one_letter_code
_entity_poly.pdbx_strand_id
1 'polypeptide(L)'
;MEADRRLLGRVEVLSCGKRVKDKKGAHRPKYDALRVTTTGCETLDGRKDVNSYKKKSPKKSGDVVGDERHRRALSLLCTAVGEGFGGLVEPGFGGDNVTWRGVGGENSLSLRGGQRLWIGDEVVLEVTFANKPCYNLDPLFSRLKAAGKISAACPKITSPTKGPLEPRGGPGQRGWFARVVQEGEIRVGDEIFAEAPDGPPAKKQRKISSYF
;
A
#
# COMPACT_ATOMS: atom_id res chain seq x y z
N MET A 1 -21.77 -2.24 -19.80
CA MET A 1 -22.27 -1.98 -18.41
C MET A 1 -21.14 -1.31 -17.66
N GLU A 2 -21.36 -0.11 -17.18
CA GLU A 2 -20.41 0.57 -16.30
C GLU A 2 -20.41 -0.19 -14.97
N ALA A 3 -19.24 -0.62 -14.51
CA ALA A 3 -19.13 -1.29 -13.23
C ALA A 3 -19.61 -0.33 -12.14
N ASP A 4 -20.45 -0.80 -11.22
CA ASP A 4 -20.86 -0.02 -10.06
C ASP A 4 -19.62 0.35 -9.25
N ARG A 5 -19.37 1.65 -9.06
CA ARG A 5 -18.17 2.18 -8.40
C ARG A 5 -18.56 2.84 -7.10
N ARG A 6 -17.84 2.53 -6.03
CA ARG A 6 -18.00 3.21 -4.74
C ARG A 6 -16.77 4.04 -4.43
N LEU A 7 -16.99 5.22 -3.87
CA LEU A 7 -15.91 6.07 -3.38
C LEU A 7 -15.21 5.37 -2.21
N LEU A 8 -13.91 5.12 -2.37
CA LEU A 8 -13.06 4.48 -1.36
C LEU A 8 -12.37 5.53 -0.49
N GLY A 9 -11.89 6.61 -1.11
CA GLY A 9 -11.13 7.63 -0.41
C GLY A 9 -10.48 8.63 -1.36
N ARG A 10 -9.41 9.28 -0.84
CA ARG A 10 -8.62 10.26 -1.61
C ARG A 10 -7.13 10.01 -1.43
N VAL A 11 -6.37 10.30 -2.47
CA VAL A 11 -4.90 10.29 -2.43
C VAL A 11 -4.41 11.36 -1.45
N GLU A 12 -3.59 10.97 -0.49
CA GLU A 12 -3.03 11.88 0.53
C GLU A 12 -1.54 12.09 0.35
N VAL A 13 -0.80 11.05 -0.02
CA VAL A 13 0.65 11.14 -0.28
C VAL A 13 1.01 10.28 -1.49
N LEU A 14 1.75 10.87 -2.39
CA LEU A 14 2.42 10.21 -3.50
C LEU A 14 3.92 10.15 -3.24
N SER A 15 4.52 8.99 -3.46
CA SER A 15 5.95 8.77 -3.20
C SER A 15 6.59 7.95 -4.30
N CYS A 16 7.78 8.38 -4.73
CA CYS A 16 8.54 7.72 -5.79
C CYS A 16 10.05 7.76 -5.47
N GLY A 17 10.83 6.87 -6.05
CA GLY A 17 12.26 6.86 -5.93
C GLY A 17 12.84 6.02 -4.79
N LYS A 18 14.11 6.27 -4.43
CA LYS A 18 14.86 5.44 -3.48
C LYS A 18 14.31 5.58 -2.05
N ARG A 19 14.06 4.45 -1.41
CA ARG A 19 13.69 4.41 0.01
C ARG A 19 14.84 4.82 0.92
N VAL A 20 14.54 5.72 1.84
CA VAL A 20 15.37 6.02 3.01
C VAL A 20 14.75 5.31 4.22
N LYS A 21 15.57 4.70 5.05
CA LYS A 21 15.14 3.96 6.24
C LYS A 21 15.67 4.67 7.48
N ASP A 22 14.78 5.02 8.37
CA ASP A 22 15.13 5.64 9.64
C ASP A 22 14.12 5.28 10.74
N LYS A 23 14.22 5.95 11.89
CA LYS A 23 13.31 5.77 13.04
C LYS A 23 11.85 6.17 12.74
N LYS A 24 11.58 6.88 11.65
CA LYS A 24 10.24 7.31 11.23
C LYS A 24 9.58 6.31 10.28
N GLY A 25 10.34 5.39 9.70
CA GLY A 25 9.83 4.37 8.79
C GLY A 25 10.70 4.16 7.57
N ALA A 26 10.08 3.75 6.48
CA ALA A 26 10.71 3.55 5.18
C ALA A 26 10.17 4.59 4.20
N HIS A 27 10.76 5.78 4.23
CA HIS A 27 10.26 6.90 3.43
C HIS A 27 10.77 6.87 2.00
N ARG A 28 10.03 7.54 1.13
CA ARG A 28 10.46 7.95 -0.21
C ARG A 28 10.25 9.45 -0.36
N PRO A 29 10.91 10.12 -1.32
CA PRO A 29 10.56 11.47 -1.70
C PRO A 29 9.06 11.58 -2.03
N LYS A 30 8.42 12.64 -1.56
CA LYS A 30 7.01 12.94 -1.77
C LYS A 30 6.85 13.88 -2.95
N TYR A 31 5.73 13.76 -3.65
CA TYR A 31 5.41 14.55 -4.85
C TYR A 31 3.93 14.90 -4.86
N ASP A 32 3.57 15.99 -5.51
CA ASP A 32 2.18 16.39 -5.68
C ASP A 32 1.48 15.60 -6.79
N ALA A 33 2.27 15.14 -7.77
CA ALA A 33 1.77 14.29 -8.86
C ALA A 33 2.82 13.25 -9.29
N LEU A 34 2.36 12.13 -9.80
CA LEU A 34 3.17 11.07 -10.39
C LEU A 34 2.53 10.57 -11.68
N ARG A 35 3.37 10.23 -12.66
CA ARG A 35 2.94 9.44 -13.81
C ARG A 35 2.97 7.96 -13.44
N VAL A 36 1.90 7.28 -13.74
CA VAL A 36 1.72 5.84 -13.50
C VAL A 36 1.85 5.11 -14.82
N THR A 37 2.74 4.12 -14.86
CA THR A 37 3.00 3.29 -16.03
C THR A 37 2.87 1.80 -15.68
N THR A 38 2.73 0.95 -16.69
CA THR A 38 2.63 -0.51 -16.50
C THR A 38 3.83 -1.11 -15.75
N THR A 39 4.96 -0.41 -15.70
CA THR A 39 6.17 -0.85 -15.01
C THR A 39 6.37 -0.24 -13.62
N GLY A 40 5.53 0.70 -13.22
CA GLY A 40 5.61 1.41 -11.93
C GLY A 40 5.16 2.85 -12.02
N CYS A 41 5.76 3.70 -11.20
CA CYS A 41 5.52 5.14 -11.26
C CYS A 41 6.83 5.90 -11.50
N GLU A 42 6.69 7.08 -12.07
CA GLU A 42 7.77 8.03 -12.29
C GLU A 42 7.31 9.45 -11.93
N THR A 43 8.26 10.29 -11.59
CA THR A 43 7.99 11.72 -11.39
C THR A 43 7.69 12.38 -12.73
N LEU A 44 7.06 13.55 -12.72
CA LEU A 44 6.76 14.27 -13.96
C LEU A 44 8.02 14.74 -14.70
N ASP A 45 9.15 14.87 -13.98
CA ASP A 45 10.48 15.15 -14.55
C ASP A 45 11.23 13.88 -15.01
N GLY A 46 10.56 12.72 -15.04
CA GLY A 46 11.07 11.49 -15.62
C GLY A 46 11.93 10.62 -14.70
N ARG A 47 12.05 10.92 -13.41
CA ARG A 47 12.73 10.04 -12.45
C ARG A 47 11.87 8.82 -12.16
N LYS A 48 12.33 7.67 -12.56
CA LYS A 48 11.63 6.41 -12.36
C LYS A 48 11.75 5.90 -10.94
N ASP A 49 10.66 5.37 -10.41
CA ASP A 49 10.75 4.49 -9.26
C ASP A 49 11.47 3.21 -9.66
N VAL A 50 12.75 3.19 -9.38
CA VAL A 50 13.50 1.95 -9.49
C VAL A 50 13.05 1.09 -8.32
N ASN A 51 11.90 0.44 -8.46
CA ASN A 51 11.57 -0.72 -7.67
C ASN A 51 12.67 -1.74 -7.96
N SER A 52 13.76 -1.62 -7.19
CA SER A 52 14.95 -2.43 -7.30
C SER A 52 14.67 -3.86 -6.83
N TYR A 53 13.73 -4.53 -7.46
CA TYR A 53 13.87 -5.95 -7.63
C TYR A 53 15.04 -6.14 -8.59
N LYS A 54 16.27 -6.11 -8.03
CA LYS A 54 17.45 -6.59 -8.73
C LYS A 54 17.02 -7.83 -9.47
N LYS A 55 17.27 -7.87 -10.79
CA LYS A 55 17.24 -9.10 -11.56
C LYS A 55 18.00 -10.15 -10.77
N LYS A 56 17.32 -10.93 -9.93
CA LYS A 56 17.84 -12.24 -9.57
C LYS A 56 17.89 -12.94 -10.91
N SER A 57 19.10 -13.27 -11.35
CA SER A 57 19.30 -14.09 -12.52
C SER A 57 18.26 -15.18 -12.50
N PRO A 58 17.56 -15.46 -13.61
CA PRO A 58 16.55 -16.50 -13.63
C PRO A 58 17.19 -17.78 -13.09
N LYS A 59 16.75 -18.23 -11.93
CA LYS A 59 17.02 -19.58 -11.50
C LYS A 59 16.47 -20.45 -12.60
N LYS A 60 17.24 -21.43 -13.04
CA LYS A 60 16.94 -22.40 -14.12
C LYS A 60 15.66 -23.21 -13.82
N SER A 61 14.52 -22.58 -13.72
CA SER A 61 13.20 -23.21 -13.73
C SER A 61 12.28 -22.23 -14.41
N GLY A 62 11.51 -22.71 -15.37
CA GLY A 62 10.72 -21.96 -16.34
C GLY A 62 9.63 -21.03 -15.79
N ASP A 63 9.87 -20.36 -14.69
CA ASP A 63 8.96 -19.41 -14.08
C ASP A 63 9.05 -18.06 -14.79
N VAL A 64 7.93 -17.63 -15.25
CA VAL A 64 7.65 -16.38 -15.96
C VAL A 64 8.02 -15.16 -15.08
N VAL A 65 9.30 -14.78 -15.10
CA VAL A 65 9.87 -13.65 -14.33
C VAL A 65 9.28 -12.29 -14.77
N GLY A 66 8.59 -12.23 -15.92
CA GLY A 66 7.94 -11.03 -16.45
C GLY A 66 6.70 -10.60 -15.66
N ASP A 67 5.91 -11.54 -15.18
CA ASP A 67 4.59 -11.27 -14.60
C ASP A 67 4.65 -10.64 -13.18
N GLU A 68 5.62 -11.02 -12.35
CA GLU A 68 5.72 -10.49 -10.99
C GLU A 68 6.01 -8.98 -10.89
N ARG A 69 6.72 -8.40 -11.86
CA ARG A 69 7.01 -6.96 -11.86
C ARG A 69 5.77 -6.16 -12.14
N HIS A 70 5.00 -6.57 -13.13
CA HIS A 70 3.73 -5.92 -13.47
C HIS A 70 2.73 -6.03 -12.33
N ARG A 71 2.70 -7.18 -11.63
CA ARG A 71 1.80 -7.39 -10.48
C ARG A 71 2.16 -6.53 -9.26
N ARG A 72 3.37 -5.97 -9.19
CA ARG A 72 3.85 -5.10 -8.11
C ARG A 72 4.22 -3.71 -8.59
N ALA A 73 3.58 -3.24 -9.65
CA ALA A 73 3.89 -1.94 -10.25
C ALA A 73 3.76 -0.80 -9.21
N LEU A 74 2.72 -0.85 -8.39
CA LEU A 74 2.47 0.13 -7.33
C LEU A 74 2.19 -0.54 -5.99
N SER A 75 2.56 0.15 -4.91
CA SER A 75 2.16 -0.19 -3.54
C SER A 75 1.21 0.85 -2.98
N LEU A 76 0.13 0.39 -2.35
CA LEU A 76 -0.98 1.17 -1.83
C LEU A 76 -1.08 0.99 -0.32
N LEU A 77 -1.23 2.07 0.45
CA LEU A 77 -1.42 2.02 1.91
C LEU A 77 -2.48 3.04 2.35
N CYS A 78 -3.43 2.60 3.18
CA CYS A 78 -4.37 3.52 3.82
C CYS A 78 -3.77 4.18 5.06
N THR A 79 -4.00 5.48 5.25
CA THR A 79 -3.54 6.24 6.42
C THR A 79 -4.11 5.74 7.74
N ALA A 80 -5.30 5.13 7.73
CA ALA A 80 -5.89 4.52 8.92
C ALA A 80 -4.96 3.52 9.63
N VAL A 81 -4.04 2.90 8.88
CA VAL A 81 -3.00 2.04 9.47
C VAL A 81 -2.05 2.83 10.36
N GLY A 82 -1.64 4.02 9.93
CA GLY A 82 -0.79 4.92 10.73
C GLY A 82 -1.53 5.54 11.92
N GLU A 83 -2.80 5.86 11.75
CA GLU A 83 -3.67 6.43 12.79
C GLU A 83 -3.84 5.44 13.96
N GLY A 84 -3.90 4.14 13.68
CA GLY A 84 -3.93 3.10 14.70
C GLY A 84 -2.71 3.10 15.64
N PHE A 85 -1.60 3.75 15.25
CA PHE A 85 -0.43 3.96 16.11
C PHE A 85 -0.45 5.29 16.87
N GLY A 86 -1.63 5.91 17.04
CA GLY A 86 -1.84 7.08 17.89
C GLY A 86 -1.08 8.32 17.45
N GLY A 87 -1.02 8.58 16.14
CA GLY A 87 -0.38 9.78 15.59
C GLY A 87 1.16 9.78 15.60
N LEU A 88 1.80 8.69 16.05
CA LEU A 88 3.26 8.56 16.01
C LEU A 88 3.83 8.32 14.60
N VAL A 89 2.95 8.08 13.64
CA VAL A 89 3.30 7.65 12.30
C VAL A 89 2.66 8.58 11.29
N GLU A 90 3.47 9.20 10.46
CA GLU A 90 3.00 10.09 9.41
C GLU A 90 2.51 9.31 8.18
N PRO A 91 1.58 9.88 7.38
CA PRO A 91 1.22 9.33 6.08
C PRO A 91 2.46 9.08 5.20
N GLY A 92 2.50 7.92 4.54
CA GLY A 92 3.65 7.53 3.72
C GLY A 92 4.78 6.83 4.47
N PHE A 93 4.63 6.55 5.78
CA PHE A 93 5.65 5.89 6.62
C PHE A 93 6.13 4.55 6.08
N GLY A 94 5.32 3.86 5.33
CA GLY A 94 5.63 2.56 4.73
C GLY A 94 6.48 2.67 3.47
N GLY A 95 6.66 3.89 2.93
CA GLY A 95 7.30 4.12 1.65
C GLY A 95 6.50 3.53 0.50
N ASP A 96 5.18 3.55 0.61
CA ASP A 96 4.27 3.13 -0.45
C ASP A 96 4.15 4.21 -1.50
N ASN A 97 3.85 3.81 -2.74
CA ASN A 97 3.76 4.75 -3.86
C ASN A 97 2.54 5.66 -3.71
N VAL A 98 1.42 5.08 -3.30
CA VAL A 98 0.16 5.79 -3.06
C VAL A 98 -0.26 5.55 -1.62
N THR A 99 -0.33 6.61 -0.84
CA THR A 99 -0.98 6.59 0.47
C THR A 99 -2.30 7.33 0.35
N TRP A 100 -3.38 6.74 0.84
CA TRP A 100 -4.71 7.27 0.68
C TRP A 100 -5.48 7.31 2.00
N ARG A 101 -6.38 8.28 2.12
CA ARG A 101 -7.30 8.42 3.25
C ARG A 101 -8.66 7.88 2.88
N GLY A 102 -9.17 6.94 3.66
CA GLY A 102 -10.49 6.37 3.46
C GLY A 102 -11.61 7.33 3.84
N VAL A 103 -12.76 7.21 3.19
CA VAL A 103 -14.00 7.89 3.54
C VAL A 103 -15.02 6.89 4.05
N GLY A 104 -15.94 7.32 4.93
CA GLY A 104 -17.01 6.44 5.44
C GLY A 104 -16.53 5.18 6.19
N GLY A 105 -15.28 5.18 6.71
CA GLY A 105 -14.70 4.02 7.39
C GLY A 105 -13.95 3.05 6.47
N GLU A 106 -13.85 3.36 5.17
CA GLU A 106 -13.06 2.58 4.22
C GLU A 106 -11.58 2.61 4.59
N ASN A 107 -10.91 1.50 4.40
CA ASN A 107 -9.49 1.34 4.72
C ASN A 107 -8.86 0.21 3.88
N SER A 108 -7.59 -0.09 4.11
CA SER A 108 -6.88 -1.14 3.36
C SER A 108 -7.53 -2.53 3.45
N LEU A 109 -8.33 -2.81 4.49
CA LEU A 109 -9.04 -4.08 4.64
C LEU A 109 -10.31 -4.14 3.77
N SER A 110 -10.74 -2.99 3.22
CA SER A 110 -11.87 -2.90 2.29
C SER A 110 -11.50 -3.40 0.89
N LEU A 111 -10.22 -3.64 0.63
CA LEU A 111 -9.72 -4.09 -0.66
C LEU A 111 -9.55 -5.61 -0.72
N ARG A 112 -9.61 -6.15 -1.92
CA ARG A 112 -9.38 -7.57 -2.22
C ARG A 112 -8.57 -7.73 -3.50
N GLY A 113 -7.87 -8.84 -3.65
CA GLY A 113 -7.19 -9.19 -4.90
C GLY A 113 -8.18 -9.30 -6.06
N GLY A 114 -7.77 -8.83 -7.23
CA GLY A 114 -8.58 -8.78 -8.45
C GLY A 114 -9.48 -7.56 -8.56
N GLN A 115 -9.66 -6.79 -7.50
CA GLN A 115 -10.54 -5.61 -7.50
C GLN A 115 -9.92 -4.48 -8.31
N ARG A 116 -10.74 -3.80 -9.12
CA ARG A 116 -10.34 -2.60 -9.85
C ARG A 116 -10.48 -1.36 -9.00
N LEU A 117 -9.52 -0.44 -9.18
CA LEU A 117 -9.49 0.89 -8.59
C LEU A 117 -9.34 1.91 -9.70
N TRP A 118 -10.11 2.98 -9.65
CA TRP A 118 -9.98 4.16 -10.51
C TRP A 118 -9.45 5.29 -9.64
N ILE A 119 -8.38 5.95 -10.07
CA ILE A 119 -7.75 7.05 -9.33
C ILE A 119 -7.69 8.26 -10.26
N GLY A 120 -8.32 9.37 -9.83
CA GLY A 120 -8.51 10.52 -10.68
C GLY A 120 -9.28 10.15 -11.96
N ASP A 121 -8.97 10.85 -13.04
CA ASP A 121 -9.70 10.72 -14.31
C ASP A 121 -9.12 9.61 -15.21
N GLU A 122 -7.86 9.25 -15.04
CA GLU A 122 -7.15 8.45 -16.04
C GLU A 122 -6.73 7.07 -15.56
N VAL A 123 -6.27 6.94 -14.31
CA VAL A 123 -5.56 5.75 -13.88
C VAL A 123 -6.51 4.64 -13.44
N VAL A 124 -6.29 3.45 -13.99
CA VAL A 124 -6.97 2.24 -13.54
C VAL A 124 -5.95 1.23 -13.05
N LEU A 125 -6.12 0.79 -11.81
CA LEU A 125 -5.31 -0.24 -11.17
C LEU A 125 -6.15 -1.50 -10.95
N GLU A 126 -5.47 -2.63 -10.84
CA GLU A 126 -6.03 -3.87 -10.30
C GLU A 126 -5.22 -4.30 -9.08
N VAL A 127 -5.88 -4.46 -7.97
CA VAL A 127 -5.28 -4.98 -6.72
C VAL A 127 -4.81 -6.41 -6.95
N THR A 128 -3.57 -6.71 -6.62
CA THR A 128 -2.99 -8.04 -6.90
C THR A 128 -2.88 -8.89 -5.64
N PHE A 129 -2.07 -8.51 -4.69
CA PHE A 129 -1.89 -9.24 -3.44
C PHE A 129 -1.50 -8.32 -2.29
N ALA A 130 -1.74 -8.79 -1.07
CA ALA A 130 -1.43 -8.05 0.13
C ALA A 130 0.08 -7.80 0.25
N ASN A 131 0.44 -6.55 0.54
CA ASN A 131 1.81 -6.19 0.86
C ASN A 131 2.19 -6.77 2.22
N LYS A 132 3.32 -7.44 2.29
CA LYS A 132 3.82 -8.04 3.55
C LYS A 132 4.71 -7.06 4.29
N PRO A 133 4.64 -7.01 5.62
CA PRO A 133 5.60 -6.25 6.41
C PRO A 133 7.02 -6.76 6.16
N CYS A 134 7.99 -5.88 6.23
CA CYS A 134 9.39 -6.24 6.02
C CYS A 134 10.29 -5.51 7.02
N TYR A 135 11.51 -5.99 7.16
CA TYR A 135 12.53 -5.45 8.09
C TYR A 135 12.81 -3.94 7.91
N ASN A 136 12.40 -3.34 6.79
CA ASN A 136 12.55 -1.91 6.56
C ASN A 136 11.74 -1.05 7.55
N LEU A 137 10.74 -1.63 8.18
CA LEU A 137 9.93 -0.99 9.21
C LEU A 137 10.41 -1.26 10.64
N ASP A 138 11.43 -2.11 10.83
CA ASP A 138 11.95 -2.43 12.17
C ASP A 138 12.38 -1.19 12.97
N PRO A 139 13.03 -0.15 12.41
CA PRO A 139 13.37 1.06 13.15
C PRO A 139 12.13 1.80 13.68
N LEU A 140 11.05 1.87 12.89
CA LEU A 140 9.79 2.45 13.30
C LEU A 140 9.17 1.65 14.45
N PHE A 141 9.10 0.33 14.32
CA PHE A 141 8.51 -0.53 15.35
C PHE A 141 9.30 -0.53 16.65
N SER A 142 10.62 -0.43 16.58
CA SER A 142 11.46 -0.25 17.77
C SER A 142 11.10 1.05 18.52
N ARG A 143 10.86 2.13 17.78
CA ARG A 143 10.39 3.40 18.36
C ARG A 143 9.01 3.28 18.96
N LEU A 144 8.07 2.63 18.29
CA LEU A 144 6.70 2.44 18.80
C LEU A 144 6.68 1.56 20.07
N LYS A 145 7.54 0.55 20.16
CA LYS A 145 7.73 -0.25 21.37
C LYS A 145 8.27 0.60 22.51
N ALA A 146 9.33 1.38 22.26
CA ALA A 146 9.92 2.26 23.27
C ALA A 146 8.92 3.31 23.77
N ALA A 147 7.97 3.73 22.93
CA ALA A 147 6.90 4.65 23.28
C ALA A 147 5.68 3.96 23.95
N GLY A 148 5.74 2.65 24.19
CA GLY A 148 4.62 1.90 24.78
C GLY A 148 3.37 1.79 23.89
N LYS A 149 3.48 2.13 22.60
CA LYS A 149 2.36 2.09 21.65
C LYS A 149 2.08 0.71 21.07
N ILE A 150 3.05 -0.19 21.13
CA ILE A 150 2.89 -1.60 20.81
C ILE A 150 3.56 -2.43 21.91
N SER A 151 3.05 -3.62 22.17
CA SER A 151 3.56 -4.50 23.21
C SER A 151 5.06 -4.80 23.03
N ALA A 152 5.81 -4.77 24.13
CA ALA A 152 7.21 -5.19 24.14
C ALA A 152 7.38 -6.65 23.69
N ALA A 153 6.38 -7.49 23.95
CA ALA A 153 6.35 -8.89 23.50
C ALA A 153 5.98 -9.04 22.01
N CYS A 154 5.61 -7.94 21.33
CA CYS A 154 5.29 -7.98 19.91
C CYS A 154 6.52 -8.47 19.13
N PRO A 155 6.43 -9.57 18.37
CA PRO A 155 7.56 -10.11 17.63
C PRO A 155 8.07 -9.10 16.60
N LYS A 156 9.31 -9.30 16.16
CA LYS A 156 9.86 -8.50 15.06
C LYS A 156 8.93 -8.58 13.86
N ILE A 157 8.73 -7.45 13.20
CA ILE A 157 7.83 -7.32 12.07
C ILE A 157 8.18 -8.22 10.88
N THR A 158 9.41 -8.69 10.83
CA THR A 158 9.88 -9.68 9.85
C THR A 158 9.20 -11.05 9.96
N SER A 159 8.46 -11.30 11.06
CA SER A 159 7.65 -12.50 11.16
C SER A 159 6.28 -12.25 10.52
N PRO A 160 6.00 -12.79 9.33
CA PRO A 160 4.73 -12.54 8.64
C PRO A 160 3.52 -13.11 9.38
N THR A 161 3.75 -13.95 10.39
CA THR A 161 2.68 -14.63 11.14
C THR A 161 2.39 -14.01 12.50
N LYS A 162 3.20 -13.07 12.99
CA LYS A 162 3.14 -12.59 14.38
C LYS A 162 3.38 -11.09 14.55
N GLY A 163 3.53 -10.33 13.46
CA GLY A 163 3.77 -8.88 13.52
C GLY A 163 2.46 -8.08 13.74
N PRO A 164 2.55 -6.82 14.21
CA PRO A 164 1.37 -6.00 14.45
C PRO A 164 0.58 -5.64 13.19
N LEU A 165 1.20 -5.76 12.01
CA LEU A 165 0.56 -5.45 10.73
C LEU A 165 0.04 -6.69 9.97
N GLU A 166 0.25 -7.90 10.48
CA GLU A 166 -0.28 -9.15 9.94
C GLU A 166 -0.24 -10.28 10.98
N PRO A 167 -1.03 -11.30 10.80
CA PRO A 167 -2.24 -11.56 10.04
C PRO A 167 -3.50 -11.59 10.90
N ARG A 168 -3.42 -11.13 12.16
CA ARG A 168 -4.59 -11.14 13.06
C ARG A 168 -5.72 -10.25 12.55
N GLY A 169 -5.37 -9.27 11.70
CA GLY A 169 -6.29 -8.38 11.02
C GLY A 169 -6.68 -8.81 9.61
N GLY A 170 -6.08 -9.85 9.10
CA GLY A 170 -6.30 -10.30 7.73
C GLY A 170 -5.42 -9.62 6.69
N PRO A 171 -5.53 -10.03 5.42
CA PRO A 171 -4.76 -9.44 4.33
C PRO A 171 -5.09 -7.94 4.17
N GLY A 172 -4.07 -7.15 3.84
CA GLY A 172 -4.23 -5.71 3.54
C GLY A 172 -3.88 -4.75 4.67
N GLN A 173 -3.61 -5.20 5.90
CA GLN A 173 -3.19 -4.29 6.98
C GLN A 173 -1.92 -3.50 6.64
N ARG A 174 -0.96 -4.11 5.96
CA ARG A 174 0.25 -3.45 5.47
C ARG A 174 0.02 -2.78 4.10
N GLY A 175 -1.21 -2.78 3.60
CA GLY A 175 -1.56 -2.30 2.27
C GLY A 175 -1.49 -3.40 1.22
N TRP A 176 -1.53 -2.98 -0.03
CA TRP A 176 -1.64 -3.85 -1.17
C TRP A 176 -0.63 -3.50 -2.25
N PHE A 177 -0.33 -4.47 -3.11
CA PHE A 177 0.26 -4.21 -4.41
C PHE A 177 -0.84 -4.17 -5.47
N ALA A 178 -0.57 -3.41 -6.53
CA ALA A 178 -1.44 -3.31 -7.68
C ALA A 178 -0.65 -3.35 -8.99
N ARG A 179 -1.27 -3.90 -10.02
CA ARG A 179 -0.82 -3.73 -11.40
C ARG A 179 -1.56 -2.57 -12.06
N VAL A 180 -0.95 -1.97 -13.04
CA VAL A 180 -1.55 -0.89 -13.81
C VAL A 180 -2.31 -1.51 -14.98
N VAL A 181 -3.60 -1.16 -15.09
CA VAL A 181 -4.48 -1.57 -16.20
C VAL A 181 -4.55 -0.44 -17.23
N GLN A 182 -4.63 0.80 -16.76
CA GLN A 182 -4.59 1.99 -17.58
C GLN A 182 -3.62 2.98 -16.97
N GLU A 183 -2.68 3.45 -17.78
CA GLU A 183 -1.67 4.45 -17.44
C GLU A 183 -2.29 5.85 -17.38
N GLY A 184 -1.62 6.76 -16.70
CA GLY A 184 -2.04 8.16 -16.60
C GLY A 184 -1.30 8.89 -15.49
N GLU A 185 -1.82 10.04 -15.12
CA GLU A 185 -1.31 10.86 -14.05
C GLU A 185 -2.21 10.76 -12.82
N ILE A 186 -1.61 10.70 -11.63
CA ILE A 186 -2.30 10.80 -10.34
C ILE A 186 -1.75 11.99 -9.55
N ARG A 187 -2.64 12.67 -8.83
CA ARG A 187 -2.34 13.84 -8.01
C ARG A 187 -2.77 13.63 -6.57
N VAL A 188 -2.13 14.34 -5.66
CA VAL A 188 -2.63 14.46 -4.29
C VAL A 188 -4.01 15.11 -4.33
N GLY A 189 -4.98 14.52 -3.62
CA GLY A 189 -6.38 14.94 -3.61
C GLY A 189 -7.30 14.15 -4.56
N ASP A 190 -6.75 13.42 -5.53
CA ASP A 190 -7.55 12.60 -6.44
C ASP A 190 -8.43 11.61 -5.69
N GLU A 191 -9.65 11.47 -6.15
CA GLU A 191 -10.58 10.48 -5.62
C GLU A 191 -10.20 9.08 -6.09
N ILE A 192 -10.39 8.13 -5.18
CA ILE A 192 -10.20 6.72 -5.46
C ILE A 192 -11.55 6.03 -5.40
N PHE A 193 -11.97 5.46 -6.50
CA PHE A 193 -13.14 4.62 -6.57
C PHE A 193 -12.72 3.17 -6.66
N ALA A 194 -13.47 2.30 -6.01
CA ALA A 194 -13.29 0.87 -6.10
C ALA A 194 -14.51 0.23 -6.74
N GLU A 195 -14.28 -0.84 -7.48
CA GLU A 195 -15.35 -1.71 -7.94
C GLU A 195 -16.18 -2.18 -6.75
N ALA A 196 -17.49 -2.03 -6.85
CA ALA A 196 -18.39 -2.53 -5.81
C ALA A 196 -18.20 -4.05 -5.63
N PRO A 197 -18.24 -4.56 -4.41
CA PRO A 197 -18.16 -5.99 -4.20
C PRO A 197 -19.37 -6.68 -4.81
N ASP A 198 -19.15 -7.72 -5.62
CA ASP A 198 -20.23 -8.60 -6.05
C ASP A 198 -20.80 -9.33 -4.84
N GLY A 199 -22.08 -9.11 -4.54
CA GLY A 199 -22.78 -9.80 -3.46
C GLY A 199 -23.01 -8.98 -2.18
N PRO A 200 -23.68 -9.55 -1.19
CA PRO A 200 -24.03 -8.86 0.03
C PRO A 200 -22.78 -8.39 0.78
N PRO A 201 -22.83 -7.24 1.48
CA PRO A 201 -21.69 -6.66 2.15
C PRO A 201 -21.05 -7.69 3.08
N ALA A 202 -19.73 -7.85 2.93
CA ALA A 202 -18.96 -8.71 3.80
C ALA A 202 -19.24 -8.33 5.26
N LYS A 203 -19.43 -9.33 6.13
CA LYS A 203 -19.67 -9.15 7.57
C LYS A 203 -18.74 -8.07 8.11
N LYS A 204 -19.30 -7.10 8.86
CA LYS A 204 -18.62 -5.92 9.42
C LYS A 204 -17.14 -6.15 9.69
N GLN A 205 -16.30 -5.46 8.94
CA GLN A 205 -14.84 -5.56 9.09
C GLN A 205 -14.45 -5.14 10.51
N ARG A 206 -13.59 -5.92 11.14
CA ARG A 206 -13.07 -5.59 12.47
C ARG A 206 -12.27 -4.29 12.37
N LYS A 207 -12.51 -3.38 13.32
CA LYS A 207 -11.76 -2.12 13.38
C LYS A 207 -10.26 -2.41 13.53
N ILE A 208 -9.42 -1.72 12.77
CA ILE A 208 -7.96 -1.83 12.87
C ILE A 208 -7.50 -1.57 14.32
N SER A 209 -8.19 -0.67 15.05
CA SER A 209 -7.91 -0.32 16.44
C SER A 209 -8.03 -1.49 17.45
N SER A 210 -8.62 -2.63 17.06
CA SER A 210 -8.72 -3.79 17.97
C SER A 210 -7.43 -4.64 18.02
N TYR A 211 -6.37 -4.22 17.34
CA TYR A 211 -5.10 -4.95 17.23
C TYR A 211 -3.92 -4.22 17.89
N PHE A 212 -4.16 -3.04 18.48
CA PHE A 212 -3.14 -2.21 19.14
C PHE A 212 -3.37 -2.13 20.65
#